data_06b553c967180b8dc713ea02d17bdd5d
#
_entry.id   06b553c967180b8dc713ea02d17bdd5d
#
_cell.length_a   1.000
_cell.length_b   1.000
_cell.length_c   1.000
_cell.angle_alpha   90.00
_cell.angle_beta   90.00
_cell.angle_gamma   90.00
#
_symmetry.space_group_name_H-M   'P 1'
#
loop_
_entity.id
_entity.type
_entity.pdbx_description
1 polymer ?
#
loop_
_entity_poly.entity_id
_entity_poly.type
_entity_poly.pdbx_seq_one_letter_code
_entity_poly.pdbx_strand_id
1 'polypeptide(L)'
;MQIDIRKLTLNDYDELKNTMEKAYPSMSENIWSKKSIQKLIKLFPEGQVCITVDNKIAAVALALIVQYELYGDDHTYKEITGNYTFNTHSDTGNVLYGIEIFVDPEFRELRLARRLYDARKELCEKLNLKSIIVGGRIPNYHLHSADLSPREYIQQVRKKEVYDPVLSFQLANNFLPVRALKNYLPEDSHSEENAVLLQWNNIYYSKKPNTMQDSVIRLGLVQWQMRHFKDIDAFFEQVEFFVNVMADYKSDFIMFPEFFNTPLLAPFNHLSERESMFKLAELTETIKNKLSQLAIGYNINIIGGSMPFIENEELYNISYLLHRDGKIDEHRKIHITPNEKKFYGMKGGNQIKVIDTD
;
A
#
# COMPACT_ATOMS: atom_id res chain seq x y z
N MET A 1 -1.56 13.12 10.68
CA MET A 1 -1.12 12.78 9.31
C MET A 1 -2.34 12.23 8.58
N GLN A 2 -2.80 12.94 7.57
CA GLN A 2 -3.93 12.54 6.72
C GLN A 2 -3.39 12.08 5.37
N ILE A 3 -3.88 10.95 4.86
CA ILE A 3 -3.45 10.38 3.58
C ILE A 3 -4.67 10.16 2.70
N ASP A 4 -4.67 10.83 1.54
CA ASP A 4 -5.72 10.72 0.54
C ASP A 4 -5.16 10.17 -0.77
N ILE A 5 -5.95 9.30 -1.43
CA ILE A 5 -5.69 8.86 -2.78
C ILE A 5 -6.74 9.47 -3.71
N ARG A 6 -6.30 10.16 -4.74
CA ARG A 6 -7.20 10.87 -5.65
C ARG A 6 -6.68 10.95 -7.07
N LYS A 7 -7.54 11.35 -7.99
CA LYS A 7 -7.13 11.66 -9.36
C LYS A 7 -6.19 12.87 -9.36
N LEU A 8 -5.17 12.79 -10.19
CA LEU A 8 -4.27 13.90 -10.47
C LEU A 8 -5.00 14.98 -11.29
N THR A 9 -4.79 16.23 -10.95
CA THR A 9 -5.33 17.39 -11.67
C THR A 9 -4.20 18.24 -12.25
N LEU A 10 -4.50 19.13 -13.18
CA LEU A 10 -3.47 19.99 -13.76
C LEU A 10 -2.92 21.02 -12.77
N ASN A 11 -3.68 21.34 -11.72
CA ASN A 11 -3.22 22.24 -10.65
C ASN A 11 -2.10 21.62 -9.83
N ASP A 12 -1.99 20.30 -9.83
CA ASP A 12 -0.97 19.53 -9.10
C ASP A 12 0.39 19.53 -9.83
N TYR A 13 0.48 20.10 -11.05
CA TYR A 13 1.65 19.89 -11.90
C TYR A 13 2.97 20.36 -11.28
N ASP A 14 2.99 21.51 -10.63
CA ASP A 14 4.24 22.07 -10.10
C ASP A 14 4.75 21.22 -8.93
N GLU A 15 3.83 20.72 -8.11
CA GLU A 15 4.15 19.82 -7.00
C GLU A 15 4.56 18.43 -7.51
N LEU A 16 3.84 17.88 -8.49
CA LEU A 16 4.20 16.64 -9.18
C LEU A 16 5.63 16.72 -9.75
N LYS A 17 5.96 17.82 -10.43
CA LYS A 17 7.29 18.03 -10.99
C LYS A 17 8.36 18.00 -9.91
N ASN A 18 8.17 18.74 -8.82
CA ASN A 18 9.09 18.75 -7.68
C ASN A 18 9.28 17.37 -7.06
N THR A 19 8.19 16.62 -6.86
CA THR A 19 8.21 15.25 -6.34
C THR A 19 8.96 14.30 -7.27
N MET A 20 8.80 14.46 -8.59
CA MET A 20 9.50 13.65 -9.59
C MET A 20 11.00 13.95 -9.62
N GLU A 21 11.40 15.23 -9.54
CA GLU A 21 12.81 15.65 -9.45
C GLU A 21 13.51 15.04 -8.23
N LYS A 22 12.86 15.03 -7.08
CA LYS A 22 13.37 14.38 -5.88
C LYS A 22 13.46 12.85 -6.02
N ALA A 23 12.49 12.22 -6.69
CA ALA A 23 12.47 10.78 -6.86
C ALA A 23 13.55 10.28 -7.83
N TYR A 24 13.89 11.10 -8.86
CA TYR A 24 14.82 10.75 -9.94
C TYR A 24 15.91 11.81 -10.13
N PRO A 25 16.81 12.02 -9.16
CA PRO A 25 17.82 13.07 -9.24
C PRO A 25 18.82 12.92 -10.41
N SER A 26 19.01 11.67 -10.89
CA SER A 26 19.88 11.38 -12.04
C SER A 26 19.20 11.50 -13.40
N MET A 27 17.89 11.75 -13.46
CA MET A 27 17.09 11.81 -14.68
C MET A 27 16.31 13.14 -14.81
N SER A 28 16.85 14.21 -14.24
CA SER A 28 16.17 15.54 -14.17
C SER A 28 15.83 16.16 -15.54
N GLU A 29 16.48 15.73 -16.62
CA GLU A 29 16.19 16.20 -17.98
C GLU A 29 14.93 15.55 -18.58
N ASN A 30 14.43 14.44 -18.00
CA ASN A 30 13.33 13.64 -18.53
C ASN A 30 12.00 13.81 -17.78
N ILE A 31 11.80 14.96 -17.18
CA ILE A 31 10.57 15.28 -16.45
C ILE A 31 9.42 15.52 -17.42
N TRP A 32 8.28 14.90 -17.14
CA TRP A 32 7.07 15.11 -17.94
C TRP A 32 6.67 16.57 -18.02
N SER A 33 6.54 17.09 -19.24
CA SER A 33 6.12 18.47 -19.46
C SER A 33 4.66 18.69 -19.00
N LYS A 34 4.33 19.91 -18.61
CA LYS A 34 2.94 20.29 -18.26
C LYS A 34 1.95 19.89 -19.36
N LYS A 35 2.35 20.03 -20.63
CA LYS A 35 1.55 19.66 -21.79
C LYS A 35 1.31 18.15 -21.86
N SER A 36 2.32 17.33 -21.53
CA SER A 36 2.20 15.88 -21.50
C SER A 36 1.26 15.42 -20.40
N ILE A 37 1.40 15.95 -19.19
CA ILE A 37 0.51 15.64 -18.06
C ILE A 37 -0.92 16.09 -18.35
N GLN A 38 -1.12 17.29 -18.90
CA GLN A 38 -2.44 17.77 -19.30
C GLN A 38 -3.11 16.83 -20.32
N LYS A 39 -2.33 16.30 -21.27
CA LYS A 39 -2.84 15.37 -22.27
C LYS A 39 -3.24 14.03 -21.62
N LEU A 40 -2.41 13.48 -20.73
CA LEU A 40 -2.73 12.26 -19.99
C LEU A 40 -4.02 12.39 -19.16
N ILE A 41 -4.13 13.48 -18.39
CA ILE A 41 -5.32 13.77 -17.58
C ILE A 41 -6.57 13.90 -18.47
N LYS A 42 -6.45 14.51 -19.66
CA LYS A 42 -7.58 14.64 -20.58
C LYS A 42 -7.98 13.31 -21.22
N LEU A 43 -7.00 12.47 -21.58
CA LEU A 43 -7.24 11.20 -22.26
C LEU A 43 -7.80 10.13 -21.29
N PHE A 44 -7.21 10.02 -20.12
CA PHE A 44 -7.55 8.96 -19.18
C PHE A 44 -7.38 9.44 -17.73
N PRO A 45 -8.31 10.27 -17.21
CA PRO A 45 -8.18 10.86 -15.88
C PRO A 45 -8.16 9.82 -14.74
N GLU A 46 -8.84 8.67 -14.90
CA GLU A 46 -8.88 7.58 -13.92
C GLU A 46 -7.51 6.90 -13.75
N GLY A 47 -6.70 6.89 -14.79
CA GLY A 47 -5.36 6.26 -14.78
C GLY A 47 -4.27 7.16 -14.22
N GLN A 48 -4.57 8.43 -13.92
CA GLN A 48 -3.62 9.38 -13.38
C GLN A 48 -3.95 9.62 -11.90
N VAL A 49 -3.23 8.96 -11.02
CA VAL A 49 -3.53 8.92 -9.57
C VAL A 49 -2.38 9.51 -8.79
N CYS A 50 -2.70 10.28 -7.76
CA CYS A 50 -1.72 10.73 -6.77
C CYS A 50 -2.17 10.36 -5.35
N ILE A 51 -1.19 10.23 -4.47
CA ILE A 51 -1.40 10.17 -3.02
C ILE A 51 -0.87 11.46 -2.43
N THR A 52 -1.69 12.08 -1.58
CA THR A 52 -1.28 13.23 -0.80
C THR A 52 -1.12 12.85 0.68
N VAL A 53 -0.14 13.46 1.34
CA VAL A 53 0.07 13.40 2.78
C VAL A 53 -0.04 14.82 3.31
N ASP A 54 -0.99 15.09 4.21
CA ASP A 54 -1.29 16.41 4.72
C ASP A 54 -1.42 17.47 3.58
N ASN A 55 -2.16 17.11 2.52
CA ASN A 55 -2.40 17.86 1.28
C ASN A 55 -1.18 18.08 0.36
N LYS A 56 -0.02 17.44 0.61
CA LYS A 56 1.15 17.50 -0.28
C LYS A 56 1.24 16.21 -1.10
N ILE A 57 1.58 16.32 -2.38
CA ILE A 57 1.80 15.15 -3.24
C ILE A 57 3.02 14.38 -2.74
N ALA A 58 2.77 13.15 -2.31
CA ALA A 58 3.79 12.24 -1.80
C ALA A 58 4.11 11.11 -2.79
N ALA A 59 3.16 10.74 -3.65
CA ALA A 59 3.36 9.67 -4.64
C ALA A 59 2.44 9.84 -5.84
N VAL A 60 2.88 9.38 -7.02
CA VAL A 60 2.12 9.49 -8.27
C VAL A 60 2.24 8.21 -9.08
N ALA A 61 1.15 7.84 -9.76
CA ALA A 61 1.11 6.75 -10.72
C ALA A 61 0.38 7.21 -12.00
N LEU A 62 1.01 6.97 -13.15
CA LEU A 62 0.48 7.31 -14.47
C LEU A 62 0.29 6.04 -15.30
N ALA A 63 -0.81 5.95 -16.06
CA ALA A 63 -1.13 4.79 -16.86
C ALA A 63 -1.87 5.15 -18.15
N LEU A 64 -1.89 4.18 -19.08
CA LEU A 64 -2.69 4.19 -20.30
C LEU A 64 -3.48 2.89 -20.40
N ILE A 65 -4.58 2.90 -21.14
CA ILE A 65 -5.20 1.67 -21.66
C ILE A 65 -4.68 1.48 -23.08
N VAL A 66 -4.24 0.27 -23.41
CA VAL A 66 -3.67 -0.04 -24.73
C VAL A 66 -4.26 -1.30 -25.34
N GLN A 67 -4.31 -1.36 -26.66
CA GLN A 67 -4.52 -2.60 -27.40
C GLN A 67 -3.16 -3.32 -27.49
N TYR A 68 -2.85 -4.11 -26.47
CA TYR A 68 -1.50 -4.65 -26.25
C TYR A 68 -1.00 -5.55 -27.40
N GLU A 69 -1.90 -6.20 -28.09
CA GLU A 69 -1.61 -7.06 -29.23
C GLU A 69 -0.92 -6.32 -30.39
N LEU A 70 -1.05 -4.99 -30.45
CA LEU A 70 -0.37 -4.17 -31.48
C LEU A 70 1.12 -3.94 -31.18
N TYR A 71 1.53 -4.11 -29.91
CA TYR A 71 2.91 -3.83 -29.45
C TYR A 71 3.67 -5.12 -29.13
N GLY A 72 2.97 -6.12 -28.56
CA GLY A 72 3.58 -7.37 -28.12
C GLY A 72 4.54 -7.18 -26.94
N ASP A 73 5.31 -8.25 -26.66
CA ASP A 73 6.21 -8.33 -25.51
C ASP A 73 7.62 -7.78 -25.78
N ASP A 74 7.88 -7.16 -26.92
CA ASP A 74 9.20 -6.70 -27.35
C ASP A 74 9.13 -5.26 -27.87
N HIS A 75 8.59 -4.38 -27.05
CA HIS A 75 8.43 -2.96 -27.35
C HIS A 75 9.34 -2.10 -26.48
N THR A 76 9.66 -0.92 -26.97
CA THR A 76 10.35 0.13 -26.22
C THR A 76 9.36 1.03 -25.48
N TYR A 77 9.84 1.76 -24.48
CA TYR A 77 9.04 2.76 -23.78
C TYR A 77 8.50 3.85 -24.73
N LYS A 78 9.31 4.23 -25.70
CA LYS A 78 8.95 5.20 -26.73
C LYS A 78 7.81 4.72 -27.62
N GLU A 79 7.83 3.45 -28.04
CA GLU A 79 6.76 2.87 -28.85
C GLU A 79 5.45 2.78 -28.10
N ILE A 80 5.46 2.22 -26.89
CA ILE A 80 4.23 2.01 -26.11
C ILE A 80 3.60 3.34 -25.64
N THR A 81 4.39 4.39 -25.48
CA THR A 81 3.89 5.74 -25.16
C THR A 81 3.57 6.59 -26.39
N GLY A 82 3.69 6.02 -27.61
CA GLY A 82 3.45 6.73 -28.85
C GLY A 82 4.41 7.89 -29.05
N ASN A 83 5.69 7.67 -28.85
CA ASN A 83 6.72 8.69 -28.92
C ASN A 83 6.45 9.86 -27.93
N TYR A 84 6.07 9.51 -26.69
CA TYR A 84 5.72 10.41 -25.59
C TYR A 84 4.46 11.29 -25.88
N THR A 85 3.70 10.94 -26.91
CA THR A 85 2.47 11.67 -27.27
C THR A 85 1.21 11.03 -26.68
N PHE A 86 1.29 9.82 -26.13
CA PHE A 86 0.19 9.03 -25.54
C PHE A 86 -0.96 8.72 -26.51
N ASN A 87 -0.72 8.84 -27.83
CA ASN A 87 -1.71 8.49 -28.86
C ASN A 87 -1.94 6.97 -28.98
N THR A 88 -1.21 6.17 -28.24
CA THR A 88 -1.38 4.73 -28.05
C THR A 88 -2.51 4.39 -27.08
N HIS A 89 -3.03 5.38 -26.33
CA HIS A 89 -4.21 5.19 -25.51
C HIS A 89 -5.42 4.80 -26.35
N SER A 90 -6.16 3.81 -25.90
CA SER A 90 -7.36 3.31 -26.57
C SER A 90 -8.41 2.90 -25.56
N ASP A 91 -9.58 3.54 -25.59
CA ASP A 91 -10.73 3.20 -24.72
C ASP A 91 -11.23 1.76 -24.95
N THR A 92 -10.91 1.16 -26.10
CA THR A 92 -11.24 -0.22 -26.44
C THR A 92 -10.11 -1.19 -26.17
N GLY A 93 -9.02 -0.73 -25.55
CA GLY A 93 -7.89 -1.56 -25.14
C GLY A 93 -8.29 -2.51 -24.01
N ASN A 94 -7.50 -3.56 -23.84
CA ASN A 94 -7.76 -4.62 -22.87
C ASN A 94 -6.68 -4.73 -21.78
N VAL A 95 -5.66 -3.87 -21.82
CA VAL A 95 -4.53 -3.86 -20.88
C VAL A 95 -4.32 -2.47 -20.31
N LEU A 96 -4.17 -2.39 -18.99
CA LEU A 96 -3.68 -1.19 -18.32
C LEU A 96 -2.15 -1.18 -18.36
N TYR A 97 -1.58 -0.24 -19.08
CA TYR A 97 -0.13 -0.09 -19.16
C TYR A 97 0.35 0.98 -18.17
N GLY A 98 1.14 0.56 -17.17
CA GLY A 98 1.73 1.50 -16.21
C GLY A 98 2.95 2.18 -16.80
N ILE A 99 2.87 3.49 -17.04
CA ILE A 99 3.95 4.28 -17.63
C ILE A 99 4.88 4.90 -16.59
N GLU A 100 4.36 5.21 -15.40
CA GLU A 100 5.17 5.82 -14.34
C GLU A 100 4.65 5.47 -12.96
N ILE A 101 5.56 5.39 -11.99
CA ILE A 101 5.26 5.34 -10.57
C ILE A 101 6.45 5.85 -9.77
N PHE A 102 6.24 6.82 -8.91
CA PHE A 102 7.27 7.34 -8.02
C PHE A 102 6.71 7.81 -6.68
N VAL A 103 7.57 7.84 -5.69
CA VAL A 103 7.28 8.29 -4.32
C VAL A 103 8.35 9.29 -3.92
N ASP A 104 7.95 10.41 -3.34
CA ASP A 104 8.86 11.38 -2.73
C ASP A 104 9.70 10.65 -1.66
N PRO A 105 11.03 10.77 -1.70
CA PRO A 105 11.92 10.12 -0.73
C PRO A 105 11.55 10.36 0.74
N GLU A 106 10.97 11.51 1.06
CA GLU A 106 10.54 11.86 2.42
C GLU A 106 9.41 10.96 2.95
N PHE A 107 8.64 10.30 2.05
CA PHE A 107 7.48 9.48 2.41
C PHE A 107 7.64 7.98 2.10
N ARG A 108 8.86 7.51 1.80
CA ARG A 108 9.11 6.11 1.40
C ARG A 108 8.71 5.08 2.47
N GLU A 109 8.85 5.42 3.75
CA GLU A 109 8.51 4.55 4.87
C GLU A 109 7.00 4.26 5.01
N LEU A 110 6.15 5.10 4.38
CA LEU A 110 4.69 4.95 4.41
C LEU A 110 4.15 3.91 3.40
N ARG A 111 5.03 3.21 2.67
CA ARG A 111 4.66 2.17 1.68
C ARG A 111 3.67 2.67 0.61
N LEU A 112 3.69 3.97 0.29
CA LEU A 112 2.74 4.60 -0.64
C LEU A 112 2.74 3.99 -2.04
N ALA A 113 3.90 3.49 -2.51
CA ALA A 113 3.97 2.78 -3.77
C ALA A 113 3.07 1.55 -3.80
N ARG A 114 2.95 0.79 -2.69
CA ARG A 114 2.02 -0.36 -2.59
C ARG A 114 0.58 0.09 -2.79
N ARG A 115 0.15 1.18 -2.15
CA ARG A 115 -1.19 1.74 -2.31
C ARG A 115 -1.49 2.16 -3.75
N LEU A 116 -0.49 2.71 -4.46
CA LEU A 116 -0.64 3.03 -5.89
C LEU A 116 -0.80 1.78 -6.75
N TYR A 117 -0.09 0.68 -6.42
CA TYR A 117 -0.29 -0.60 -7.11
C TYR A 117 -1.67 -1.19 -6.84
N ASP A 118 -2.17 -1.09 -5.60
CA ASP A 118 -3.51 -1.54 -5.25
C ASP A 118 -4.57 -0.74 -6.01
N ALA A 119 -4.47 0.60 -6.04
CA ALA A 119 -5.36 1.45 -6.82
C ALA A 119 -5.35 1.12 -8.33
N ARG A 120 -4.18 0.78 -8.90
CA ARG A 120 -4.09 0.32 -10.30
C ARG A 120 -4.79 -1.01 -10.51
N LYS A 121 -4.67 -1.95 -9.56
CA LYS A 121 -5.36 -3.25 -9.64
C LYS A 121 -6.87 -3.07 -9.55
N GLU A 122 -7.35 -2.28 -8.61
CA GLU A 122 -8.77 -1.92 -8.48
C GLU A 122 -9.31 -1.26 -9.75
N LEU A 123 -8.57 -0.32 -10.32
CA LEU A 123 -8.93 0.32 -11.58
C LEU A 123 -9.00 -0.70 -12.73
N CYS A 124 -8.02 -1.60 -12.83
CA CYS A 124 -7.99 -2.66 -13.84
C CYS A 124 -9.19 -3.61 -13.69
N GLU A 125 -9.54 -3.97 -12.47
CA GLU A 125 -10.72 -4.79 -12.15
C GLU A 125 -12.02 -4.05 -12.49
N LYS A 126 -12.17 -2.80 -12.04
CA LYS A 126 -13.33 -1.94 -12.28
C LYS A 126 -13.62 -1.70 -13.77
N LEU A 127 -12.56 -1.51 -14.57
CA LEU A 127 -12.67 -1.33 -16.00
C LEU A 127 -12.72 -2.67 -16.78
N ASN A 128 -12.76 -3.79 -16.08
CA ASN A 128 -12.73 -5.14 -16.65
C ASN A 128 -11.59 -5.31 -17.67
N LEU A 129 -10.41 -4.82 -17.36
CA LEU A 129 -9.22 -5.02 -18.18
C LEU A 129 -8.57 -6.37 -17.83
N LYS A 130 -7.95 -7.01 -18.82
CA LYS A 130 -7.37 -8.36 -18.72
C LYS A 130 -6.18 -8.42 -17.77
N SER A 131 -5.35 -7.39 -17.79
CA SER A 131 -4.09 -7.35 -17.01
C SER A 131 -3.55 -5.94 -16.87
N ILE A 132 -2.59 -5.81 -15.96
CA ILE A 132 -1.68 -4.66 -15.89
C ILE A 132 -0.32 -5.12 -16.41
N ILE A 133 0.27 -4.34 -17.32
CA ILE A 133 1.63 -4.57 -17.83
C ILE A 133 2.47 -3.32 -17.54
N VAL A 134 3.72 -3.55 -17.17
CA VAL A 134 4.71 -2.50 -16.90
C VAL A 134 6.09 -2.90 -17.42
N GLY A 135 6.87 -1.95 -17.92
CA GLY A 135 8.31 -2.10 -18.12
C GLY A 135 9.03 -1.62 -16.86
N GLY A 136 9.38 -2.54 -15.98
CA GLY A 136 10.06 -2.23 -14.72
C GLY A 136 11.55 -2.00 -14.93
N ARG A 137 12.09 -0.88 -14.46
CA ARG A 137 13.54 -0.63 -14.41
C ARG A 137 14.23 -1.65 -13.51
N ILE A 138 15.53 -1.86 -13.75
CA ILE A 138 16.42 -2.72 -12.93
C ILE A 138 17.67 -1.92 -12.51
N PRO A 139 17.50 -0.89 -11.65
CA PRO A 139 18.52 0.12 -11.42
C PRO A 139 19.82 -0.40 -10.80
N ASN A 140 19.84 -1.59 -10.19
CA ASN A 140 21.07 -2.18 -9.67
C ASN A 140 21.77 -3.11 -10.71
N TYR A 141 21.23 -3.25 -11.93
CA TYR A 141 21.79 -4.15 -12.93
C TYR A 141 23.23 -3.76 -13.32
N HIS A 142 23.54 -2.47 -13.42
CA HIS A 142 24.90 -2.00 -13.74
C HIS A 142 25.99 -2.52 -12.77
N LEU A 143 25.62 -2.90 -11.54
CA LEU A 143 26.54 -3.48 -10.56
C LEU A 143 26.87 -4.94 -10.84
N HIS A 144 26.09 -5.59 -11.73
CA HIS A 144 26.17 -7.01 -12.02
C HIS A 144 26.32 -7.33 -13.51
N SER A 145 26.29 -6.33 -14.38
CA SER A 145 26.27 -6.51 -15.84
C SER A 145 27.55 -7.12 -16.40
N ALA A 146 28.69 -7.00 -15.66
CA ALA A 146 29.91 -7.66 -16.03
C ALA A 146 29.83 -9.21 -15.97
N ASP A 147 29.00 -9.75 -15.04
CA ASP A 147 28.94 -11.18 -14.74
C ASP A 147 27.61 -11.82 -15.16
N LEU A 148 26.55 -11.03 -15.27
CA LEU A 148 25.18 -11.52 -15.50
C LEU A 148 24.53 -10.83 -16.70
N SER A 149 23.91 -11.61 -17.56
CA SER A 149 22.97 -11.07 -18.54
C SER A 149 21.71 -10.53 -17.84
N PRO A 150 20.92 -9.63 -18.48
CA PRO A 150 19.67 -9.12 -17.88
C PRO A 150 18.72 -10.25 -17.46
N ARG A 151 18.66 -11.33 -18.23
CA ARG A 151 17.81 -12.49 -17.92
C ARG A 151 18.28 -13.23 -16.66
N GLU A 152 19.56 -13.45 -16.52
CA GLU A 152 20.15 -14.11 -15.34
C GLU A 152 19.98 -13.23 -14.10
N TYR A 153 20.24 -11.92 -14.22
CA TYR A 153 20.01 -10.96 -13.15
C TYR A 153 18.57 -11.00 -12.64
N ILE A 154 17.57 -10.94 -13.53
CA ILE A 154 16.14 -11.05 -13.17
C ILE A 154 15.87 -12.35 -12.42
N GLN A 155 16.48 -13.47 -12.85
CA GLN A 155 16.30 -14.75 -12.17
C GLN A 155 16.91 -14.75 -10.76
N GLN A 156 18.08 -14.15 -10.57
CA GLN A 156 18.71 -14.05 -9.26
C GLN A 156 17.92 -13.15 -8.30
N VAL A 157 17.38 -12.02 -8.80
CA VAL A 157 16.48 -11.19 -7.99
C VAL A 157 15.22 -11.96 -7.60
N ARG A 158 14.63 -12.72 -8.52
CA ARG A 158 13.45 -13.57 -8.25
C ARG A 158 13.73 -14.64 -7.20
N LYS A 159 14.94 -15.20 -7.17
CA LYS A 159 15.38 -16.16 -6.15
C LYS A 159 15.80 -15.51 -4.83
N LYS A 160 15.82 -14.17 -4.78
CA LYS A 160 16.32 -13.38 -3.65
C LYS A 160 17.83 -13.55 -3.37
N GLU A 161 18.60 -13.96 -4.39
CA GLU A 161 20.06 -14.06 -4.36
C GLU A 161 20.72 -12.69 -4.57
N VAL A 162 20.02 -11.81 -5.31
CA VAL A 162 20.37 -10.40 -5.55
C VAL A 162 19.18 -9.52 -5.20
N TYR A 163 19.45 -8.34 -4.67
CA TYR A 163 18.41 -7.33 -4.38
C TYR A 163 18.40 -6.23 -5.43
N ASP A 164 17.24 -5.99 -6.01
CA ASP A 164 16.97 -4.81 -6.84
C ASP A 164 15.77 -4.05 -6.25
N PRO A 165 15.88 -2.74 -5.97
CA PRO A 165 14.84 -2.01 -5.25
C PRO A 165 13.51 -1.91 -6.02
N VAL A 166 13.56 -1.85 -7.35
CA VAL A 166 12.36 -1.74 -8.18
C VAL A 166 11.77 -3.12 -8.47
N LEU A 167 12.58 -4.04 -8.99
CA LEU A 167 12.11 -5.37 -9.35
C LEU A 167 11.64 -6.17 -8.13
N SER A 168 12.40 -6.14 -7.02
CA SER A 168 12.00 -6.84 -5.79
C SER A 168 10.66 -6.32 -5.25
N PHE A 169 10.44 -5.01 -5.33
CA PHE A 169 9.18 -4.40 -4.92
C PHE A 169 8.01 -4.81 -5.85
N GLN A 170 8.23 -4.85 -7.16
CA GLN A 170 7.22 -5.28 -8.13
C GLN A 170 6.83 -6.75 -7.95
N LEU A 171 7.81 -7.63 -7.71
CA LEU A 171 7.58 -9.04 -7.37
C LEU A 171 6.78 -9.19 -6.08
N ALA A 172 7.08 -8.40 -5.04
CA ALA A 172 6.35 -8.38 -3.78
C ALA A 172 4.89 -7.88 -3.93
N ASN A 173 4.59 -7.14 -5.02
CA ASN A 173 3.24 -6.72 -5.38
C ASN A 173 2.56 -7.67 -6.39
N ASN A 174 2.99 -8.94 -6.46
CA ASN A 174 2.41 -10.00 -7.29
C ASN A 174 2.50 -9.73 -8.80
N PHE A 175 3.46 -8.93 -9.26
CA PHE A 175 3.79 -8.85 -10.67
C PHE A 175 4.73 -10.00 -11.05
N LEU A 176 4.44 -10.65 -12.15
CA LEU A 176 5.21 -11.78 -12.67
C LEU A 176 6.13 -11.30 -13.79
N PRO A 177 7.43 -11.60 -13.76
CA PRO A 177 8.34 -11.26 -14.85
C PRO A 177 8.06 -12.16 -16.06
N VAL A 178 7.83 -11.51 -17.20
CA VAL A 178 7.56 -12.17 -18.49
C VAL A 178 8.87 -12.35 -19.26
N ARG A 179 9.61 -11.25 -19.45
CA ARG A 179 10.90 -11.26 -20.16
C ARG A 179 11.75 -10.03 -19.83
N ALA A 180 13.02 -10.07 -20.22
CA ALA A 180 13.87 -8.89 -20.28
C ALA A 180 13.58 -8.09 -21.56
N LEU A 181 13.47 -6.77 -21.44
CA LEU A 181 13.37 -5.80 -22.53
C LEU A 181 14.73 -5.14 -22.70
N LYS A 182 15.24 -5.12 -23.94
CA LYS A 182 16.50 -4.45 -24.30
C LYS A 182 16.19 -3.09 -24.91
N ASN A 183 17.07 -2.12 -24.68
CA ASN A 183 16.93 -0.75 -25.19
C ASN A 183 15.53 -0.15 -24.87
N TYR A 184 14.98 -0.54 -23.72
CA TYR A 184 13.63 -0.14 -23.34
C TYR A 184 13.56 1.36 -23.04
N LEU A 185 14.52 1.87 -22.25
CA LEU A 185 14.64 3.27 -21.87
C LEU A 185 16.10 3.72 -22.08
N PRO A 186 16.41 4.33 -23.23
CA PRO A 186 17.79 4.63 -23.64
C PRO A 186 18.59 5.52 -22.70
N GLU A 187 17.90 6.33 -21.85
CA GLU A 187 18.57 7.26 -20.93
C GLU A 187 18.79 6.65 -19.53
N ASP A 188 18.41 5.38 -19.32
CA ASP A 188 18.57 4.71 -18.02
C ASP A 188 19.91 3.94 -17.93
N SER A 189 20.98 4.68 -17.65
CA SER A 189 22.32 4.10 -17.50
C SER A 189 22.44 3.08 -16.36
N HIS A 190 21.66 3.23 -15.29
CA HIS A 190 21.68 2.31 -14.15
C HIS A 190 21.08 0.94 -14.47
N SER A 191 20.13 0.89 -15.38
CA SER A 191 19.58 -0.37 -15.92
C SER A 191 20.29 -0.81 -17.20
N GLU A 192 21.32 -0.10 -17.66
CA GLU A 192 21.95 -0.27 -18.97
C GLU A 192 20.90 -0.38 -20.09
N GLU A 193 19.94 0.56 -20.09
CA GLU A 193 18.81 0.65 -21.03
C GLU A 193 17.85 -0.56 -21.00
N ASN A 194 18.09 -1.55 -20.11
CA ASN A 194 17.23 -2.72 -19.97
C ASN A 194 16.08 -2.49 -18.99
N ALA A 195 15.03 -3.28 -19.18
CA ALA A 195 13.91 -3.36 -18.24
C ALA A 195 13.40 -4.79 -18.14
N VAL A 196 12.49 -5.01 -17.21
CA VAL A 196 11.74 -6.25 -17.11
C VAL A 196 10.30 -5.98 -17.51
N LEU A 197 9.80 -6.72 -18.48
CA LEU A 197 8.37 -6.76 -18.74
C LEU A 197 7.71 -7.56 -17.63
N LEU A 198 6.82 -6.90 -16.88
CA LEU A 198 6.10 -7.52 -15.78
C LEU A 198 4.60 -7.44 -16.03
N GLN A 199 3.89 -8.48 -15.61
CA GLN A 199 2.47 -8.61 -15.78
C GLN A 199 1.78 -9.00 -14.47
N TRP A 200 0.67 -8.34 -14.17
CA TRP A 200 -0.30 -8.76 -13.18
C TRP A 200 -1.61 -9.11 -13.89
N ASN A 201 -2.17 -10.28 -13.62
CA ASN A 201 -3.39 -10.75 -14.28
C ASN A 201 -4.63 -10.43 -13.43
N ASN A 202 -5.64 -9.84 -14.06
CA ASN A 202 -6.94 -9.68 -13.44
C ASN A 202 -7.70 -11.02 -13.48
N ILE A 203 -7.75 -11.69 -12.33
CA ILE A 203 -8.46 -12.99 -12.21
C ILE A 203 -9.96 -12.86 -12.34
N TYR A 204 -10.52 -11.65 -12.22
CA TYR A 204 -11.95 -11.36 -12.38
C TYR A 204 -12.33 -10.93 -13.80
N TYR A 205 -11.34 -10.86 -14.71
CA TYR A 205 -11.60 -10.48 -16.10
C TYR A 205 -12.61 -11.41 -16.75
N SER A 206 -13.67 -10.84 -17.34
CA SER A 206 -14.69 -11.57 -18.09
C SER A 206 -14.86 -10.97 -19.49
N LYS A 207 -14.89 -11.82 -20.52
CA LYS A 207 -15.21 -11.39 -21.90
C LYS A 207 -16.64 -10.86 -22.04
N LYS A 208 -17.51 -11.17 -21.09
CA LYS A 208 -18.86 -10.60 -20.95
C LYS A 208 -18.89 -9.81 -19.66
N PRO A 209 -18.96 -8.48 -19.70
CA PRO A 209 -19.01 -7.68 -18.47
C PRO A 209 -20.26 -8.06 -17.68
N ASN A 210 -20.09 -8.45 -16.43
CA ASN A 210 -21.19 -8.62 -15.48
C ASN A 210 -21.78 -7.24 -15.17
N THR A 211 -23.07 -7.07 -15.41
CA THR A 211 -23.78 -5.79 -15.17
C THR A 211 -24.10 -5.52 -13.69
N MET A 212 -23.69 -6.40 -12.77
CA MET A 212 -23.81 -6.21 -11.33
C MET A 212 -22.48 -6.60 -10.66
N GLN A 213 -21.70 -5.61 -10.25
CA GLN A 213 -20.68 -5.80 -9.23
C GLN A 213 -21.37 -5.66 -7.87
N ASP A 214 -21.66 -6.80 -7.22
CA ASP A 214 -22.00 -6.79 -5.81
C ASP A 214 -20.80 -6.28 -5.03
N SER A 215 -21.01 -5.30 -4.15
CA SER A 215 -19.99 -4.82 -3.24
C SER A 215 -19.73 -5.92 -2.20
N VAL A 216 -18.60 -6.60 -2.32
CA VAL A 216 -18.17 -7.63 -1.38
C VAL A 216 -17.21 -7.01 -0.38
N ILE A 217 -17.55 -7.06 0.91
CA ILE A 217 -16.65 -6.67 1.99
C ILE A 217 -15.96 -7.91 2.55
N ARG A 218 -14.64 -7.90 2.60
CA ARG A 218 -13.81 -8.98 3.15
C ARG A 218 -13.32 -8.63 4.55
N LEU A 219 -13.62 -9.49 5.51
CA LEU A 219 -13.24 -9.31 6.90
C LEU A 219 -12.20 -10.37 7.30
N GLY A 220 -11.06 -9.95 7.77
CA GLY A 220 -10.05 -10.78 8.40
C GLY A 220 -10.25 -10.81 9.93
N LEU A 221 -10.53 -11.98 10.49
CA LEU A 221 -10.67 -12.15 11.93
C LEU A 221 -9.43 -12.84 12.49
N VAL A 222 -8.72 -12.19 13.41
CA VAL A 222 -7.51 -12.74 13.99
C VAL A 222 -7.85 -13.66 15.16
N GLN A 223 -7.52 -14.94 15.03
CA GLN A 223 -7.48 -15.85 16.16
C GLN A 223 -6.13 -15.68 16.88
N TRP A 224 -6.13 -14.81 17.88
CA TRP A 224 -4.94 -14.42 18.62
C TRP A 224 -4.57 -15.46 19.67
N GLN A 225 -3.32 -15.91 19.61
CA GLN A 225 -2.78 -16.79 20.68
C GLN A 225 -2.12 -15.92 21.76
N MET A 226 -2.60 -16.06 23.00
CA MET A 226 -1.97 -15.46 24.18
C MET A 226 -0.67 -16.20 24.48
N ARG A 227 0.46 -15.62 24.08
CA ARG A 227 1.81 -16.17 24.30
C ARG A 227 2.74 -15.09 24.83
N HIS A 228 3.80 -15.50 25.50
CA HIS A 228 4.83 -14.56 25.93
C HIS A 228 5.56 -13.94 24.74
N PHE A 229 5.78 -12.64 24.78
CA PHE A 229 6.65 -11.90 23.85
C PHE A 229 7.89 -11.43 24.62
N LYS A 230 9.05 -11.49 23.96
CA LYS A 230 10.32 -11.05 24.53
C LYS A 230 10.29 -9.55 24.86
N ASP A 231 9.72 -8.76 23.99
CA ASP A 231 9.61 -7.32 24.05
C ASP A 231 8.42 -6.83 23.20
N ILE A 232 8.20 -5.53 23.18
CA ILE A 232 7.11 -4.91 22.38
C ILE A 232 7.37 -5.04 20.88
N ASP A 233 8.62 -5.12 20.43
CA ASP A 233 8.95 -5.25 19.03
C ASP A 233 8.56 -6.63 18.50
N ALA A 234 8.82 -7.69 19.25
CA ALA A 234 8.36 -9.04 18.94
C ALA A 234 6.81 -9.15 18.92
N PHE A 235 6.12 -8.38 19.76
CA PHE A 235 4.66 -8.23 19.68
C PHE A 235 4.24 -7.54 18.39
N PHE A 236 4.90 -6.46 17.99
CA PHE A 236 4.61 -5.75 16.75
C PHE A 236 4.91 -6.58 15.50
N GLU A 237 5.96 -7.37 15.49
CA GLU A 237 6.25 -8.33 14.40
C GLU A 237 5.08 -9.31 14.19
N GLN A 238 4.51 -9.84 15.28
CA GLN A 238 3.36 -10.74 15.19
C GLN A 238 2.09 -10.03 14.72
N VAL A 239 1.84 -8.80 15.16
CA VAL A 239 0.73 -7.97 14.69
C VAL A 239 0.88 -7.70 13.19
N GLU A 240 2.06 -7.25 12.77
CA GLU A 240 2.36 -6.94 11.37
C GLU A 240 2.23 -8.18 10.48
N PHE A 241 2.62 -9.36 10.96
CA PHE A 241 2.42 -10.61 10.24
C PHE A 241 0.94 -10.84 9.88
N PHE A 242 0.02 -10.70 10.83
CA PHE A 242 -1.41 -10.85 10.56
C PHE A 242 -1.94 -9.77 9.61
N VAL A 243 -1.54 -8.52 9.80
CA VAL A 243 -1.93 -7.41 8.92
C VAL A 243 -1.46 -7.65 7.49
N ASN A 244 -0.20 -8.09 7.31
CA ASN A 244 0.34 -8.40 6.00
C ASN A 244 -0.44 -9.53 5.31
N VAL A 245 -0.71 -10.63 6.02
CA VAL A 245 -1.49 -11.76 5.47
C VAL A 245 -2.87 -11.30 5.02
N MET A 246 -3.60 -10.54 5.86
CA MET A 246 -4.95 -10.08 5.51
C MET A 246 -4.94 -9.07 4.35
N ALA A 247 -3.92 -8.22 4.27
CA ALA A 247 -3.75 -7.31 3.14
C ALA A 247 -3.45 -8.06 1.83
N ASP A 248 -2.67 -9.15 1.88
CA ASP A 248 -2.41 -10.01 0.71
C ASP A 248 -3.69 -10.72 0.22
N TYR A 249 -4.61 -11.06 1.13
CA TYR A 249 -5.95 -11.56 0.80
C TYR A 249 -6.93 -10.45 0.36
N LYS A 250 -6.47 -9.19 0.24
CA LYS A 250 -7.30 -8.02 -0.09
C LYS A 250 -8.51 -7.87 0.82
N SER A 251 -8.30 -8.09 2.12
CA SER A 251 -9.34 -7.83 3.12
C SER A 251 -9.51 -6.33 3.30
N ASP A 252 -10.78 -5.87 3.42
CA ASP A 252 -11.10 -4.47 3.67
C ASP A 252 -10.85 -4.10 5.13
N PHE A 253 -11.04 -5.08 6.02
CA PHE A 253 -10.83 -4.95 7.45
C PHE A 253 -10.06 -6.13 8.02
N ILE A 254 -9.22 -5.86 9.03
CA ILE A 254 -8.72 -6.87 9.96
C ILE A 254 -9.18 -6.51 11.37
N MET A 255 -9.60 -7.51 12.14
CA MET A 255 -10.05 -7.33 13.52
C MET A 255 -9.23 -8.17 14.49
N PHE A 256 -8.63 -7.53 15.49
CA PHE A 256 -7.99 -8.16 16.65
C PHE A 256 -9.01 -8.33 17.78
N PRO A 257 -8.81 -9.31 18.68
CA PRO A 257 -9.73 -9.55 19.78
C PRO A 257 -9.60 -8.51 20.90
N GLU A 258 -10.56 -8.53 21.80
CA GLU A 258 -10.51 -7.76 23.05
C GLU A 258 -9.22 -8.07 23.83
N PHE A 259 -8.57 -7.04 24.34
CA PHE A 259 -7.35 -7.15 25.16
C PHE A 259 -6.21 -7.96 24.48
N PHE A 260 -6.09 -7.92 23.18
CA PHE A 260 -5.04 -8.65 22.45
C PHE A 260 -3.62 -8.28 22.91
N ASN A 261 -3.45 -7.15 23.58
CA ASN A 261 -2.20 -6.63 24.12
C ASN A 261 -1.85 -7.18 25.52
N THR A 262 -2.72 -7.98 26.16
CA THR A 262 -2.46 -8.56 27.49
C THR A 262 -1.20 -9.41 27.61
N PRO A 263 -0.66 -10.05 26.55
CA PRO A 263 0.65 -10.71 26.66
C PRO A 263 1.80 -9.78 27.12
N LEU A 264 1.65 -8.47 26.94
CA LEU A 264 2.61 -7.46 27.40
C LEU A 264 2.54 -7.21 28.92
N LEU A 265 1.60 -7.83 29.64
CA LEU A 265 1.54 -7.80 31.11
C LEU A 265 2.61 -8.65 31.78
N ALA A 266 3.24 -9.58 31.08
CA ALA A 266 4.20 -10.52 31.67
C ALA A 266 5.25 -9.90 32.60
N PRO A 267 5.85 -8.72 32.31
CA PRO A 267 6.78 -8.06 33.24
C PRO A 267 6.13 -7.53 34.51
N PHE A 268 4.80 -7.37 34.54
CA PHE A 268 4.03 -6.72 35.61
C PHE A 268 3.23 -7.72 36.45
N ASN A 269 3.43 -9.03 36.26
CA ASN A 269 2.71 -10.09 36.99
C ASN A 269 2.90 -10.06 38.52
N HIS A 270 3.85 -9.27 39.03
CA HIS A 270 4.10 -9.08 40.46
C HIS A 270 3.25 -7.97 41.09
N LEU A 271 2.55 -7.17 40.27
CA LEU A 271 1.67 -6.10 40.70
C LEU A 271 0.24 -6.61 40.92
N SER A 272 -0.60 -5.80 41.55
CA SER A 272 -2.03 -6.08 41.62
C SER A 272 -2.65 -6.01 40.20
N GLU A 273 -3.82 -6.64 40.03
CA GLU A 273 -4.52 -6.66 38.73
C GLU A 273 -4.80 -5.25 38.23
N ARG A 274 -5.19 -4.32 39.11
CA ARG A 274 -5.44 -2.92 38.75
C ARG A 274 -4.14 -2.22 38.31
N GLU A 275 -3.08 -2.33 39.10
CA GLU A 275 -1.78 -1.71 38.78
C GLU A 275 -1.22 -2.25 37.46
N SER A 276 -1.34 -3.55 37.21
CA SER A 276 -0.93 -4.18 35.97
C SER A 276 -1.67 -3.61 34.75
N MET A 277 -2.99 -3.39 34.89
CA MET A 277 -3.79 -2.80 33.81
C MET A 277 -3.46 -1.31 33.58
N PHE A 278 -3.08 -0.56 34.62
CA PHE A 278 -2.55 0.79 34.47
C PHE A 278 -1.22 0.77 33.69
N LYS A 279 -0.32 -0.19 33.98
CA LYS A 279 0.93 -0.35 33.24
C LYS A 279 0.69 -0.74 31.77
N LEU A 280 -0.29 -1.59 31.49
CA LEU A 280 -0.68 -1.93 30.13
C LEU A 280 -1.24 -0.72 29.38
N ALA A 281 -2.03 0.12 30.05
CA ALA A 281 -2.59 1.33 29.47
C ALA A 281 -1.53 2.35 29.06
N GLU A 282 -0.37 2.40 29.72
CA GLU A 282 0.77 3.26 29.33
C GLU A 282 1.29 2.90 27.92
N LEU A 283 1.09 1.67 27.44
CA LEU A 283 1.53 1.21 26.13
C LEU A 283 0.49 1.49 25.01
N THR A 284 -0.74 1.84 25.36
CA THR A 284 -1.86 1.93 24.43
C THR A 284 -1.62 2.94 23.32
N GLU A 285 -1.08 4.13 23.63
CA GLU A 285 -0.76 5.12 22.59
C GLU A 285 0.33 4.63 21.61
N THR A 286 1.35 3.94 22.12
CA THR A 286 2.41 3.35 21.28
C THR A 286 1.83 2.29 20.35
N ILE A 287 0.97 1.41 20.87
CA ILE A 287 0.32 0.35 20.07
C ILE A 287 -0.63 0.96 19.04
N LYS A 288 -1.45 1.93 19.42
CA LYS A 288 -2.37 2.65 18.53
C LYS A 288 -1.63 3.31 17.37
N ASN A 289 -0.52 3.99 17.64
CA ASN A 289 0.30 4.64 16.62
C ASN A 289 0.92 3.61 15.65
N LYS A 290 1.42 2.48 16.16
CA LYS A 290 1.93 1.40 15.30
C LYS A 290 0.82 0.79 14.43
N LEU A 291 -0.36 0.53 14.99
CA LEU A 291 -1.51 0.03 14.22
C LEU A 291 -1.93 1.01 13.14
N SER A 292 -1.93 2.32 13.42
CA SER A 292 -2.23 3.35 12.41
C SER A 292 -1.22 3.34 11.26
N GLN A 293 0.07 3.23 11.57
CA GLN A 293 1.11 3.08 10.55
C GLN A 293 0.90 1.82 9.69
N LEU A 294 0.51 0.71 10.32
CA LEU A 294 0.22 -0.53 9.60
C LEU A 294 -1.04 -0.41 8.73
N ALA A 295 -2.11 0.23 9.23
CA ALA A 295 -3.33 0.47 8.45
C ALA A 295 -3.03 1.25 7.16
N ILE A 296 -2.24 2.32 7.29
CA ILE A 296 -1.78 3.13 6.16
C ILE A 296 -0.86 2.32 5.25
N GLY A 297 0.17 1.70 5.82
CA GLY A 297 1.22 1.02 5.05
C GLY A 297 0.74 -0.21 4.29
N TYR A 298 -0.27 -0.90 4.81
CA TYR A 298 -0.85 -2.10 4.18
C TYR A 298 -2.18 -1.84 3.47
N ASN A 299 -2.67 -0.58 3.46
CA ASN A 299 -3.93 -0.17 2.83
C ASN A 299 -5.14 -1.00 3.30
N ILE A 300 -5.27 -1.20 4.61
CA ILE A 300 -6.32 -2.01 5.24
C ILE A 300 -6.85 -1.30 6.49
N ASN A 301 -8.16 -1.31 6.69
CA ASN A 301 -8.74 -0.80 7.93
C ASN A 301 -8.48 -1.79 9.08
N ILE A 302 -8.00 -1.30 10.23
CA ILE A 302 -7.68 -2.15 11.39
C ILE A 302 -8.64 -1.84 12.53
N ILE A 303 -9.45 -2.83 12.93
CA ILE A 303 -10.14 -2.81 14.21
C ILE A 303 -9.15 -3.37 15.23
N GLY A 304 -8.53 -2.50 16.01
CA GLY A 304 -7.42 -2.82 16.91
C GLY A 304 -7.85 -3.54 18.18
N GLY A 305 -8.90 -4.38 18.11
CA GLY A 305 -9.47 -5.04 19.26
C GLY A 305 -9.93 -4.03 20.30
N SER A 306 -9.59 -4.29 21.56
CA SER A 306 -9.72 -3.26 22.58
C SER A 306 -8.50 -3.26 23.50
N MET A 307 -8.23 -2.12 24.12
CA MET A 307 -7.08 -1.90 25.01
C MET A 307 -7.48 -1.04 26.21
N PRO A 308 -6.81 -1.21 27.38
CA PRO A 308 -7.03 -0.32 28.51
C PRO A 308 -6.49 1.07 28.19
N PHE A 309 -7.22 2.09 28.63
CA PHE A 309 -6.86 3.49 28.45
C PHE A 309 -7.15 4.29 29.72
N ILE A 310 -6.25 5.20 30.08
CA ILE A 310 -6.39 6.06 31.27
C ILE A 310 -6.80 7.46 30.81
N GLU A 311 -7.90 7.93 31.38
CA GLU A 311 -8.34 9.31 31.24
C GLU A 311 -8.81 9.84 32.59
N ASN A 312 -8.30 10.98 33.03
CA ASN A 312 -8.62 11.61 34.32
C ASN A 312 -8.51 10.61 35.51
N GLU A 313 -7.44 9.83 35.56
CA GLU A 313 -7.16 8.78 36.56
C GLU A 313 -8.18 7.61 36.59
N GLU A 314 -9.10 7.57 35.61
CA GLU A 314 -10.07 6.49 35.43
C GLU A 314 -9.61 5.56 34.28
N LEU A 315 -9.89 4.27 34.44
CA LEU A 315 -9.52 3.24 33.48
C LEU A 315 -10.73 2.85 32.62
N TYR A 316 -10.55 2.86 31.30
CA TYR A 316 -11.54 2.48 30.30
C TYR A 316 -11.02 1.33 29.44
N ASN A 317 -11.94 0.58 28.84
CA ASN A 317 -11.64 -0.38 27.78
C ASN A 317 -12.10 0.24 26.46
N ILE A 318 -11.14 0.56 25.55
CA ILE A 318 -11.40 1.29 24.31
C ILE A 318 -11.02 0.44 23.11
N SER A 319 -11.94 0.33 22.16
CA SER A 319 -11.68 -0.20 20.82
C SER A 319 -11.37 0.93 19.86
N TYR A 320 -10.37 0.73 19.01
CA TYR A 320 -9.94 1.71 18.01
C TYR A 320 -10.18 1.18 16.61
N LEU A 321 -10.72 2.02 15.73
CA LEU A 321 -10.74 1.81 14.30
C LEU A 321 -9.67 2.71 13.67
N LEU A 322 -8.63 2.09 13.16
CA LEU A 322 -7.52 2.74 12.46
C LEU A 322 -7.81 2.64 10.97
N HIS A 323 -8.20 3.75 10.35
CA HIS A 323 -8.52 3.79 8.94
C HIS A 323 -7.25 3.78 8.07
N ARG A 324 -7.37 3.22 6.88
CA ARG A 324 -6.28 3.21 5.90
C ARG A 324 -5.89 4.60 5.38
N ASP A 325 -6.72 5.61 5.58
CA ASP A 325 -6.44 7.02 5.29
C ASP A 325 -5.74 7.79 6.42
N GLY A 326 -5.52 7.13 7.56
CA GLY A 326 -4.87 7.70 8.75
C GLY A 326 -5.83 8.29 9.77
N LYS A 327 -7.14 8.32 9.51
CA LYS A 327 -8.15 8.68 10.51
C LYS A 327 -8.19 7.61 11.59
N ILE A 328 -8.49 8.04 12.83
CA ILE A 328 -8.67 7.14 13.98
C ILE A 328 -10.00 7.46 14.64
N ASP A 329 -10.85 6.45 14.77
CA ASP A 329 -12.07 6.50 15.55
C ASP A 329 -11.96 5.58 16.76
N GLU A 330 -12.69 5.90 17.82
CA GLU A 330 -12.69 5.12 19.06
C GLU A 330 -14.10 4.84 19.57
N HIS A 331 -14.23 3.69 20.24
CA HIS A 331 -15.46 3.31 20.94
C HIS A 331 -15.14 2.77 22.33
N ARG A 332 -15.73 3.33 23.36
CA ARG A 332 -15.60 2.90 24.75
C ARG A 332 -16.59 1.79 25.05
N LYS A 333 -16.11 0.68 25.61
CA LYS A 333 -16.95 -0.41 26.07
C LYS A 333 -18.00 0.12 27.05
N ILE A 334 -19.27 -0.12 26.74
CA ILE A 334 -20.40 0.40 27.55
C ILE A 334 -20.68 -0.56 28.72
N HIS A 335 -20.77 -1.85 28.44
CA HIS A 335 -21.12 -2.86 29.41
C HIS A 335 -19.87 -3.49 30.03
N ILE A 336 -19.43 -2.92 31.16
CA ILE A 336 -18.30 -3.44 31.93
C ILE A 336 -18.74 -4.67 32.72
N THR A 337 -17.98 -5.76 32.61
CA THR A 337 -18.26 -6.98 33.35
C THR A 337 -18.02 -6.81 34.85
N PRO A 338 -18.66 -7.63 35.71
CA PRO A 338 -18.42 -7.57 37.16
C PRO A 338 -16.94 -7.73 37.54
N ASN A 339 -16.18 -8.55 36.80
CA ASN A 339 -14.75 -8.76 37.03
C ASN A 339 -13.93 -7.54 36.65
N GLU A 340 -14.16 -6.94 35.49
CA GLU A 340 -13.47 -5.71 35.08
C GLU A 340 -13.72 -4.56 36.07
N LYS A 341 -14.95 -4.46 36.58
CA LYS A 341 -15.27 -3.47 37.58
C LYS A 341 -14.60 -3.75 38.94
N LYS A 342 -14.62 -5.01 39.37
CA LYS A 342 -14.11 -5.43 40.68
C LYS A 342 -12.60 -5.43 40.77
N PHE A 343 -11.92 -6.04 39.75
CA PHE A 343 -10.48 -6.27 39.80
C PHE A 343 -9.68 -5.13 39.15
N TYR A 344 -10.20 -4.55 38.06
CA TYR A 344 -9.47 -3.50 37.33
C TYR A 344 -9.99 -2.08 37.66
N GLY A 345 -11.20 -1.95 38.21
CA GLY A 345 -11.83 -0.66 38.49
C GLY A 345 -12.24 0.10 37.23
N MET A 346 -12.52 -0.63 36.14
CA MET A 346 -12.89 -0.03 34.86
C MET A 346 -14.24 0.69 34.89
N LYS A 347 -14.34 1.77 34.12
CA LYS A 347 -15.57 2.55 33.89
C LYS A 347 -16.12 2.25 32.48
N GLY A 348 -17.46 2.30 32.39
CA GLY A 348 -18.15 2.12 31.10
C GLY A 348 -18.27 3.42 30.33
N GLY A 349 -18.36 3.32 29.03
CA GLY A 349 -18.79 4.40 28.15
C GLY A 349 -20.30 4.56 28.16
N ASN A 350 -20.81 5.60 27.47
CA ASN A 350 -22.24 5.94 27.42
C ASN A 350 -22.77 6.25 26.02
N GLN A 351 -21.97 6.02 24.97
CA GLN A 351 -22.33 6.36 23.60
C GLN A 351 -22.11 5.16 22.66
N ILE A 352 -23.07 4.97 21.74
CA ILE A 352 -22.91 4.10 20.57
C ILE A 352 -22.66 5.04 19.38
N LYS A 353 -21.62 4.75 18.62
CA LYS A 353 -21.26 5.50 17.41
C LYS A 353 -21.42 4.61 16.20
N VAL A 354 -21.95 5.19 15.11
CA VAL A 354 -21.79 4.65 13.76
C VAL A 354 -20.62 5.37 13.14
N ILE A 355 -19.72 4.61 12.53
CA ILE A 355 -18.50 5.14 11.94
C ILE A 355 -18.54 4.84 10.46
N ASP A 356 -18.46 5.89 9.64
CA ASP A 356 -18.37 5.76 8.19
C ASP A 356 -16.94 5.35 7.79
N THR A 357 -16.85 4.39 6.87
CA THR A 357 -15.59 3.92 6.29
C THR A 357 -15.66 4.01 4.77
N ASP A 358 -14.49 4.02 4.10
CA ASP A 358 -14.35 3.98 2.64
C ASP A 358 -14.67 2.60 2.03
#